data_6cc941256ae5f24fbf1e8fb055cd27dd
#
_entry.id   6cc941256ae5f24fbf1e8fb055cd27dd
#
_cell.length_a   1.000
_cell.length_b   1.000
_cell.length_c   1.000
_cell.angle_alpha   90.00
_cell.angle_beta   90.00
_cell.angle_gamma   90.00
#
_symmetry.space_group_name_H-M   'P 1'
#
loop_
_entity.id
_entity.type
_entity.pdbx_description
1 polymer ?
#
loop_
_entity_poly.entity_id
_entity_poly.type
_entity_poly.pdbx_seq_one_letter_code
_entity_poly.pdbx_strand_id
1 'polypeptide(L)'
;MMGAAFAKRDPRIAIIGTGGRGTSLLGNLLVAKAQVVALCDIVAEKAQGAGAMVVKAGQKQPDLFTNGPHDFERMLKLSDIDLVIVATPWLWHAPMAIFAMKEGKDVAVEVPGVTTIQECWDIVETSEHTGKHCMILENCCYGYNETLILRMIHAGLFGELLYGEGAYLHDLREELFSNAGEGLWRRTEHTRRDGNLYPSHGLGPVANYMGIQRGDTFSHLVSMSTPQRGLDIYRKAHLKAGDPRNAEKYITGDMNTSLIKTSKGLTITVKHTVSTPHPYDRINQIAGTKGIFYDYPARIYLDGQNKDESFEGIDKWKDHEHPLWKTEGEIAKQNGGHGGMDYIMLYRLLQCVREGLPPDMDVYDTAAWSSIAPLSEMSVSRGSAPVQFPDFTRGQWSSRPISAIATQA
;
A
#
# COMPACT_ATOMS: atom_id res chain seq x y z
N MET A 1 -15.19 4.40 -14.39
CA MET A 1 -13.89 3.78 -13.95
C MET A 1 -14.05 2.49 -13.17
N MET A 2 -15.14 2.28 -12.44
CA MET A 2 -15.34 1.07 -11.63
C MET A 2 -15.28 -0.21 -12.48
N GLY A 3 -14.30 -1.08 -12.19
CA GLY A 3 -14.07 -2.30 -12.94
C GLY A 3 -13.63 -2.14 -14.39
N ALA A 4 -13.29 -0.91 -14.82
CA ALA A 4 -12.76 -0.68 -16.16
C ALA A 4 -11.40 -1.37 -16.32
N ALA A 5 -11.18 -1.93 -17.49
CA ALA A 5 -9.92 -2.54 -17.86
C ALA A 5 -8.91 -1.51 -18.36
N PHE A 6 -7.62 -1.80 -18.19
CA PHE A 6 -6.58 -1.03 -18.86
C PHE A 6 -6.72 -1.13 -20.39
N ALA A 7 -6.27 -0.11 -21.09
CA ALA A 7 -6.08 -0.24 -22.52
C ALA A 7 -4.93 -1.22 -22.77
N LYS A 8 -5.20 -2.30 -23.51
CA LYS A 8 -4.25 -3.39 -23.79
C LYS A 8 -3.03 -2.88 -24.55
N ARG A 9 -1.84 -2.98 -23.92
CA ARG A 9 -0.54 -2.53 -24.51
C ARG A 9 0.62 -3.10 -23.69
N ASP A 10 1.82 -3.11 -24.26
CA ASP A 10 3.06 -3.22 -23.47
C ASP A 10 3.44 -1.79 -23.01
N PRO A 11 3.33 -1.45 -21.71
CA PRO A 11 3.38 -0.09 -21.27
C PRO A 11 4.82 0.47 -21.26
N ARG A 12 4.98 1.70 -21.74
CA ARG A 12 6.17 2.51 -21.55
C ARG A 12 6.07 3.25 -20.22
N ILE A 13 6.99 2.97 -19.32
CA ILE A 13 6.91 3.35 -17.92
C ILE A 13 7.79 4.55 -17.62
N ALA A 14 7.26 5.50 -16.88
CA ALA A 14 8.03 6.54 -16.19
C ALA A 14 8.00 6.31 -14.67
N ILE A 15 9.09 6.69 -13.98
CA ILE A 15 9.17 6.62 -12.51
C ILE A 15 9.48 8.01 -11.96
N ILE A 16 8.68 8.47 -10.99
CA ILE A 16 8.89 9.70 -10.23
C ILE A 16 9.35 9.32 -8.82
N GLY A 17 10.55 9.76 -8.45
CA GLY A 17 11.23 9.37 -7.21
C GLY A 17 12.08 8.11 -7.42
N THR A 18 13.38 8.30 -7.57
CA THR A 18 14.37 7.23 -7.74
C THR A 18 15.26 7.07 -6.49
N GLY A 19 14.69 7.35 -5.32
CA GLY A 19 15.28 7.04 -4.02
C GLY A 19 15.28 5.53 -3.73
N GLY A 20 15.47 5.15 -2.46
CA GLY A 20 15.55 3.72 -2.07
C GLY A 20 14.35 2.90 -2.56
N ARG A 21 13.13 3.37 -2.29
CA ARG A 21 11.91 2.66 -2.73
C ARG A 21 11.77 2.64 -4.25
N GLY A 22 11.93 3.79 -4.93
CA GLY A 22 11.78 3.85 -6.38
C GLY A 22 12.80 3.00 -7.14
N THR A 23 14.06 2.92 -6.68
CA THR A 23 15.06 2.02 -7.27
C THR A 23 14.78 0.55 -7.00
N SER A 24 14.20 0.20 -5.85
CA SER A 24 13.72 -1.16 -5.58
C SER A 24 12.60 -1.57 -6.55
N LEU A 25 11.60 -0.70 -6.75
CA LEU A 25 10.53 -0.94 -7.73
C LEU A 25 11.08 -1.04 -9.16
N LEU A 26 12.01 -0.15 -9.53
CA LEU A 26 12.68 -0.20 -10.83
C LEU A 26 13.36 -1.55 -11.06
N GLY A 27 14.10 -2.05 -10.06
CA GLY A 27 14.74 -3.37 -10.15
C GLY A 27 13.75 -4.48 -10.47
N ASN A 28 12.63 -4.52 -9.76
CA ASN A 28 11.56 -5.50 -9.98
C ASN A 28 10.90 -5.34 -11.36
N LEU A 29 10.65 -4.11 -11.81
CA LEU A 29 10.11 -3.83 -13.14
C LEU A 29 11.05 -4.33 -14.25
N LEU A 30 12.36 -4.14 -14.10
CA LEU A 30 13.35 -4.61 -15.07
C LEU A 30 13.40 -6.14 -15.13
N VAL A 31 13.30 -6.83 -13.99
CA VAL A 31 13.18 -8.31 -13.93
C VAL A 31 11.89 -8.76 -14.62
N ALA A 32 10.77 -8.06 -14.42
CA ALA A 32 9.48 -8.32 -15.07
C ALA A 32 9.43 -7.88 -16.55
N LYS A 33 10.57 -7.49 -17.13
CA LYS A 33 10.71 -7.07 -18.55
C LYS A 33 9.85 -5.85 -18.90
N ALA A 34 9.68 -4.92 -17.96
CA ALA A 34 9.02 -3.64 -18.23
C ALA A 34 9.92 -2.71 -19.05
N GLN A 35 9.34 -1.94 -19.94
CA GLN A 35 10.04 -0.90 -20.70
C GLN A 35 10.04 0.41 -19.91
N VAL A 36 11.21 0.88 -19.46
CA VAL A 36 11.36 2.13 -18.71
C VAL A 36 11.94 3.21 -19.60
N VAL A 37 11.18 4.29 -19.83
CA VAL A 37 11.52 5.33 -20.84
C VAL A 37 11.91 6.66 -20.21
N ALA A 38 11.46 6.96 -18.97
CA ALA A 38 11.75 8.22 -18.31
C ALA A 38 11.88 8.06 -16.78
N LEU A 39 12.77 8.85 -16.17
CA LEU A 39 13.01 8.88 -14.73
C LEU A 39 13.07 10.32 -14.24
N CYS A 40 12.41 10.59 -13.12
CA CYS A 40 12.40 11.91 -12.49
C CYS A 40 12.81 11.82 -11.01
N ASP A 41 13.77 12.63 -10.61
CA ASP A 41 14.15 12.85 -9.21
C ASP A 41 14.74 14.26 -9.03
N ILE A 42 14.52 14.88 -7.90
CA ILE A 42 15.13 16.18 -7.57
C ILE A 42 16.65 16.09 -7.33
N VAL A 43 17.16 14.87 -7.11
CA VAL A 43 18.58 14.57 -6.91
C VAL A 43 19.10 13.90 -8.17
N ALA A 44 19.88 14.65 -8.97
CA ALA A 44 20.34 14.20 -10.28
C ALA A 44 21.10 12.86 -10.22
N GLU A 45 21.95 12.67 -9.21
CA GLU A 45 22.74 11.46 -9.02
C GLU A 45 21.85 10.21 -8.84
N LYS A 46 20.69 10.36 -8.16
CA LYS A 46 19.73 9.25 -8.00
C LYS A 46 19.09 8.87 -9.33
N ALA A 47 18.65 9.86 -10.13
CA ALA A 47 18.10 9.62 -11.46
C ALA A 47 19.15 8.98 -12.40
N GLN A 48 20.39 9.45 -12.36
CA GLN A 48 21.51 8.88 -13.14
C GLN A 48 21.79 7.43 -12.73
N GLY A 49 21.86 7.14 -11.42
CA GLY A 49 22.04 5.79 -10.91
C GLY A 49 20.93 4.83 -11.36
N ALA A 50 19.69 5.28 -11.29
CA ALA A 50 18.54 4.53 -11.80
C ALA A 50 18.59 4.33 -13.32
N GLY A 51 18.98 5.37 -14.09
CA GLY A 51 19.23 5.26 -15.54
C GLY A 51 20.29 4.21 -15.90
N ALA A 52 21.38 4.16 -15.12
CA ALA A 52 22.40 3.13 -15.29
C ALA A 52 21.87 1.70 -15.05
N MET A 53 20.91 1.51 -14.14
CA MET A 53 20.25 0.21 -13.94
C MET A 53 19.45 -0.20 -15.19
N VAL A 54 18.75 0.72 -15.83
CA VAL A 54 17.98 0.49 -17.06
C VAL A 54 18.92 0.07 -18.20
N VAL A 55 20.03 0.80 -18.40
CA VAL A 55 21.03 0.47 -19.41
C VAL A 55 21.69 -0.89 -19.14
N LYS A 56 22.02 -1.18 -17.88
CA LYS A 56 22.58 -2.48 -17.46
C LYS A 56 21.61 -3.64 -17.75
N ALA A 57 20.31 -3.39 -17.71
CA ALA A 57 19.29 -4.37 -18.09
C ALA A 57 19.11 -4.53 -19.62
N GLY A 58 19.94 -3.87 -20.44
CA GLY A 58 19.95 -3.97 -21.89
C GLY A 58 18.96 -3.05 -22.61
N GLN A 59 18.37 -2.07 -21.90
CA GLN A 59 17.48 -1.10 -22.49
C GLN A 59 18.21 0.19 -22.91
N LYS A 60 17.57 1.04 -23.69
CA LYS A 60 18.09 2.38 -24.01
C LYS A 60 18.15 3.24 -22.75
N GLN A 61 19.09 4.20 -22.73
CA GLN A 61 19.12 5.21 -21.67
C GLN A 61 17.76 5.93 -21.61
N PRO A 62 17.08 5.91 -20.45
CA PRO A 62 15.84 6.66 -20.28
C PRO A 62 16.10 8.17 -20.23
N ASP A 63 15.10 8.97 -20.58
CA ASP A 63 15.16 10.41 -20.38
C ASP A 63 15.19 10.76 -18.89
N LEU A 64 16.06 11.69 -18.49
CA LEU A 64 16.22 12.10 -17.10
C LEU A 64 15.66 13.50 -16.86
N PHE A 65 14.85 13.65 -15.83
CA PHE A 65 14.19 14.89 -15.42
C PHE A 65 14.62 15.24 -14.00
N THR A 66 15.50 16.25 -13.87
CA THR A 66 16.19 16.56 -12.60
C THR A 66 16.23 18.06 -12.29
N ASN A 67 15.43 18.89 -12.99
CA ASN A 67 15.45 20.35 -12.86
C ASN A 67 14.53 20.86 -11.74
N GLY A 68 14.50 20.17 -10.60
CA GLY A 68 13.77 20.60 -9.42
C GLY A 68 12.43 19.87 -9.20
N PRO A 69 11.66 20.29 -8.19
CA PRO A 69 10.51 19.52 -7.68
C PRO A 69 9.33 19.42 -8.66
N HIS A 70 9.26 20.27 -9.67
CA HIS A 70 8.20 20.28 -10.68
C HIS A 70 8.64 19.75 -12.05
N ASP A 71 9.84 19.19 -12.20
CA ASP A 71 10.30 18.67 -13.49
C ASP A 71 9.53 17.44 -13.96
N PHE A 72 8.81 16.76 -13.05
CA PHE A 72 7.85 15.72 -13.40
C PHE A 72 6.73 16.21 -14.32
N GLU A 73 6.32 17.48 -14.21
CA GLU A 73 5.29 18.06 -15.08
C GLU A 73 5.75 18.11 -16.55
N ARG A 74 7.03 18.42 -16.77
CA ARG A 74 7.63 18.40 -18.12
C ARG A 74 7.74 16.97 -18.65
N MET A 75 8.14 16.01 -17.79
CA MET A 75 8.19 14.60 -18.15
C MET A 75 6.83 14.06 -18.56
N LEU A 76 5.80 14.36 -17.78
CA LEU A 76 4.45 13.80 -17.98
C LEU A 76 3.74 14.33 -19.24
N LYS A 77 4.23 15.43 -19.83
CA LYS A 77 3.76 15.94 -21.13
C LYS A 77 4.28 15.12 -22.32
N LEU A 78 5.24 14.22 -22.12
CA LEU A 78 5.70 13.33 -23.19
C LEU A 78 4.60 12.37 -23.62
N SER A 79 4.41 12.20 -24.93
CA SER A 79 3.37 11.33 -25.49
C SER A 79 3.70 9.84 -25.41
N ASP A 80 4.95 9.50 -25.16
CA ASP A 80 5.46 8.12 -25.17
C ASP A 80 5.51 7.47 -23.78
N ILE A 81 4.84 8.03 -22.78
CA ILE A 81 4.62 7.44 -21.45
C ILE A 81 3.17 6.94 -21.37
N ASP A 82 3.00 5.71 -20.93
CA ASP A 82 1.70 5.05 -20.76
C ASP A 82 1.32 4.87 -19.27
N LEU A 83 2.29 4.50 -18.44
CA LEU A 83 2.12 4.22 -17.02
C LEU A 83 3.18 4.96 -16.20
N VAL A 84 2.75 5.56 -15.11
CA VAL A 84 3.63 6.31 -14.18
C VAL A 84 3.66 5.62 -12.83
N ILE A 85 4.86 5.33 -12.35
CA ILE A 85 5.09 4.88 -10.97
C ILE A 85 5.47 6.09 -10.12
N VAL A 86 4.74 6.36 -9.05
CA VAL A 86 5.01 7.46 -8.11
C VAL A 86 5.54 6.88 -6.81
N ALA A 87 6.81 7.17 -6.49
CA ALA A 87 7.53 6.66 -5.31
C ALA A 87 8.29 7.78 -4.58
N THR A 88 7.63 8.88 -4.35
CA THR A 88 8.11 10.12 -3.72
C THR A 88 7.73 10.17 -2.24
N PRO A 89 8.11 11.22 -1.47
CA PRO A 89 7.51 11.47 -0.16
C PRO A 89 5.98 11.64 -0.23
N TRP A 90 5.27 11.22 0.81
CA TRP A 90 3.80 11.10 0.85
C TRP A 90 3.03 12.33 0.35
N LEU A 91 3.48 13.54 0.73
CA LEU A 91 2.83 14.79 0.33
C LEU A 91 2.84 15.06 -1.20
N TRP A 92 3.67 14.34 -1.94
CA TRP A 92 3.77 14.46 -3.40
C TRP A 92 2.96 13.40 -4.15
N HIS A 93 2.46 12.36 -3.48
CA HIS A 93 1.73 11.28 -4.12
C HIS A 93 0.48 11.77 -4.87
N ALA A 94 -0.43 12.42 -4.15
CA ALA A 94 -1.67 12.93 -4.76
C ALA A 94 -1.42 13.97 -5.86
N PRO A 95 -0.61 15.03 -5.66
CA PRO A 95 -0.33 16.01 -6.72
C PRO A 95 0.23 15.38 -8.00
N MET A 96 1.18 14.45 -7.86
CA MET A 96 1.81 13.79 -9.02
C MET A 96 0.87 12.82 -9.72
N ALA A 97 0.10 12.02 -8.96
CA ALA A 97 -0.89 11.11 -9.52
C ALA A 97 -2.00 11.84 -10.27
N ILE A 98 -2.54 12.91 -9.69
CA ILE A 98 -3.56 13.76 -10.30
C ILE A 98 -3.05 14.39 -11.60
N PHE A 99 -1.83 14.96 -11.57
CA PHE A 99 -1.24 15.58 -12.77
C PHE A 99 -1.03 14.53 -13.87
N ALA A 100 -0.50 13.35 -13.52
CA ALA A 100 -0.29 12.26 -14.49
C ALA A 100 -1.61 11.82 -15.16
N MET A 101 -2.67 11.62 -14.39
CA MET A 101 -3.99 11.27 -14.95
C MET A 101 -4.54 12.36 -15.86
N LYS A 102 -4.38 13.64 -15.51
CA LYS A 102 -4.77 14.79 -16.36
C LYS A 102 -3.99 14.84 -17.68
N GLU A 103 -2.72 14.42 -17.67
CA GLU A 103 -1.89 14.27 -18.88
C GLU A 103 -2.14 12.94 -19.62
N GLY A 104 -3.22 12.23 -19.27
CA GLY A 104 -3.66 11.03 -19.97
C GLY A 104 -2.87 9.76 -19.66
N LYS A 105 -2.15 9.69 -18.52
CA LYS A 105 -1.36 8.53 -18.09
C LYS A 105 -2.11 7.71 -17.05
N ASP A 106 -1.95 6.39 -17.09
CA ASP A 106 -2.31 5.53 -15.99
C ASP A 106 -1.25 5.64 -14.89
N VAL A 107 -1.65 5.46 -13.62
CA VAL A 107 -0.78 5.70 -12.47
C VAL A 107 -0.78 4.48 -11.53
N ALA A 108 0.38 4.19 -10.98
CA ALA A 108 0.52 3.36 -9.79
C ALA A 108 1.30 4.14 -8.72
N VAL A 109 0.73 4.32 -7.55
CA VAL A 109 1.25 5.19 -6.50
C VAL A 109 1.60 4.41 -5.25
N GLU A 110 2.76 4.71 -4.66
CA GLU A 110 3.21 4.13 -3.40
C GLU A 110 2.31 4.50 -2.22
N VAL A 111 2.44 3.75 -1.15
CA VAL A 111 1.62 3.87 0.05
C VAL A 111 2.16 4.93 1.05
N PRO A 112 1.25 5.65 1.74
CA PRO A 112 -0.18 5.76 1.46
C PRO A 112 -0.42 6.52 0.15
N GLY A 113 -1.44 6.15 -0.60
CA GLY A 113 -1.70 6.78 -1.91
C GLY A 113 -2.01 8.26 -1.81
N VAL A 114 -2.64 8.69 -0.71
CA VAL A 114 -2.98 10.08 -0.38
C VAL A 114 -2.94 10.29 1.14
N THR A 115 -2.97 11.55 1.60
CA THR A 115 -2.79 11.91 3.01
C THR A 115 -3.97 12.66 3.63
N THR A 116 -4.92 13.16 2.83
CA THR A 116 -6.08 13.92 3.28
C THR A 116 -7.38 13.42 2.65
N ILE A 117 -8.53 13.71 3.28
CA ILE A 117 -9.84 13.37 2.71
C ILE A 117 -10.11 14.11 1.40
N GLN A 118 -9.65 15.35 1.28
CA GLN A 118 -9.79 16.10 0.04
C GLN A 118 -9.02 15.41 -1.09
N GLU A 119 -7.76 15.02 -0.86
CA GLU A 119 -6.98 14.28 -1.85
C GLU A 119 -7.63 12.93 -2.23
N CYS A 120 -8.31 12.25 -1.28
CA CYS A 120 -9.08 11.04 -1.61
C CYS A 120 -10.15 11.33 -2.68
N TRP A 121 -10.90 12.42 -2.53
CA TRP A 121 -11.89 12.83 -3.53
C TRP A 121 -11.22 13.29 -4.83
N ASP A 122 -10.17 14.08 -4.74
CA ASP A 122 -9.48 14.64 -5.92
C ASP A 122 -8.93 13.54 -6.83
N ILE A 123 -8.35 12.45 -6.28
CA ILE A 123 -7.86 11.35 -7.11
C ILE A 123 -9.02 10.55 -7.73
N VAL A 124 -10.10 10.31 -6.98
CA VAL A 124 -11.28 9.59 -7.49
C VAL A 124 -11.93 10.38 -8.61
N GLU A 125 -12.23 11.67 -8.39
CA GLU A 125 -12.86 12.53 -9.39
C GLU A 125 -11.97 12.72 -10.63
N THR A 126 -10.64 12.85 -10.45
CA THR A 126 -9.72 12.93 -11.57
C THR A 126 -9.71 11.63 -12.37
N SER A 127 -9.66 10.48 -11.71
CA SER A 127 -9.72 9.17 -12.37
C SER A 127 -11.02 8.98 -13.14
N GLU A 128 -12.16 9.33 -12.54
CA GLU A 128 -13.48 9.26 -13.19
C GLU A 128 -13.58 10.20 -14.41
N HIS A 129 -13.09 11.43 -14.27
CA HIS A 129 -13.16 12.44 -15.33
C HIS A 129 -12.25 12.13 -16.51
N THR A 130 -11.03 11.67 -16.24
CA THR A 130 -10.01 11.39 -17.28
C THR A 130 -10.13 10.01 -17.89
N GLY A 131 -10.83 9.10 -17.24
CA GLY A 131 -10.84 7.68 -17.61
C GLY A 131 -9.51 6.97 -17.35
N LYS A 132 -8.62 7.51 -16.47
CA LYS A 132 -7.31 6.94 -16.17
C LYS A 132 -7.29 6.21 -14.83
N HIS A 133 -6.52 5.16 -14.77
CA HIS A 133 -6.38 4.36 -13.56
C HIS A 133 -5.41 5.00 -12.57
N CYS A 134 -5.71 4.85 -11.27
CA CYS A 134 -4.78 5.12 -10.18
C CYS A 134 -4.80 3.92 -9.22
N MET A 135 -3.79 3.06 -9.30
CA MET A 135 -3.64 1.88 -8.46
C MET A 135 -2.71 2.19 -7.28
N ILE A 136 -3.11 1.85 -6.07
CA ILE A 136 -2.21 1.86 -4.91
C ILE A 136 -1.24 0.66 -4.98
N LEU A 137 0.05 0.88 -4.76
CA LEU A 137 1.07 -0.17 -4.73
C LEU A 137 1.16 -0.82 -3.34
N GLU A 138 0.04 -1.38 -2.88
CA GLU A 138 0.00 -2.11 -1.61
C GLU A 138 0.51 -3.54 -1.81
N ASN A 139 1.81 -3.72 -1.67
CA ASN A 139 2.51 -4.97 -1.90
C ASN A 139 2.07 -6.11 -0.97
N CYS A 140 1.60 -5.79 0.24
CA CYS A 140 1.16 -6.79 1.20
C CYS A 140 -0.05 -7.61 0.71
N CYS A 141 -0.86 -7.05 -0.21
CA CYS A 141 -1.94 -7.81 -0.85
C CYS A 141 -1.44 -8.95 -1.76
N TYR A 142 -0.16 -8.95 -2.12
CA TYR A 142 0.46 -9.93 -3.01
C TYR A 142 1.42 -10.89 -2.28
N GLY A 143 1.44 -10.85 -0.95
CA GLY A 143 2.20 -11.81 -0.16
C GLY A 143 1.72 -13.25 -0.36
N TYR A 144 2.63 -14.21 -0.12
CA TYR A 144 2.31 -15.63 -0.28
C TYR A 144 1.13 -16.05 0.61
N ASN A 145 1.21 -15.73 1.89
CA ASN A 145 0.17 -16.07 2.86
C ASN A 145 -1.14 -15.34 2.54
N GLU A 146 -1.05 -14.06 2.21
CA GLU A 146 -2.21 -13.22 1.92
C GLU A 146 -2.99 -13.75 0.71
N THR A 147 -2.30 -14.10 -0.36
CA THR A 147 -2.96 -14.63 -1.56
C THR A 147 -3.46 -16.07 -1.37
N LEU A 148 -2.77 -16.90 -0.60
CA LEU A 148 -3.22 -18.23 -0.21
C LEU A 148 -4.53 -18.15 0.58
N ILE A 149 -4.56 -17.32 1.64
CA ILE A 149 -5.74 -17.16 2.50
C ILE A 149 -6.91 -16.55 1.73
N LEU A 150 -6.65 -15.58 0.84
CA LEU A 150 -7.69 -15.03 -0.03
C LEU A 150 -8.37 -16.12 -0.86
N ARG A 151 -7.62 -17.04 -1.45
CA ARG A 151 -8.17 -18.19 -2.20
C ARG A 151 -8.95 -19.17 -1.32
N MET A 152 -8.45 -19.44 -0.11
CA MET A 152 -9.15 -20.30 0.85
C MET A 152 -10.50 -19.69 1.30
N ILE A 153 -10.55 -18.36 1.47
CA ILE A 153 -11.80 -17.64 1.77
C ILE A 153 -12.77 -17.76 0.60
N HIS A 154 -12.33 -17.55 -0.63
CA HIS A 154 -13.17 -17.71 -1.81
C HIS A 154 -13.61 -19.16 -2.07
N ALA A 155 -12.84 -20.15 -1.60
CA ALA A 155 -13.25 -21.54 -1.55
C ALA A 155 -14.26 -21.86 -0.43
N GLY A 156 -14.65 -20.87 0.40
CA GLY A 156 -15.66 -20.99 1.46
C GLY A 156 -15.16 -21.66 2.74
N LEU A 157 -13.84 -21.87 2.89
CA LEU A 157 -13.28 -22.61 4.02
C LEU A 157 -13.44 -21.86 5.36
N PHE A 158 -13.54 -20.53 5.34
CA PHE A 158 -13.73 -19.71 6.53
C PHE A 158 -15.22 -19.47 6.89
N GLY A 159 -16.16 -19.90 6.02
CA GLY A 159 -17.57 -19.58 6.19
C GLY A 159 -17.86 -18.10 5.97
N GLU A 160 -18.83 -17.54 6.73
CA GLU A 160 -19.10 -16.10 6.72
C GLU A 160 -18.04 -15.36 7.54
N LEU A 161 -17.42 -14.33 6.95
CA LEU A 161 -16.42 -13.53 7.65
C LEU A 161 -17.06 -12.64 8.70
N LEU A 162 -16.37 -12.43 9.81
CA LEU A 162 -16.87 -11.69 10.96
C LEU A 162 -15.93 -10.57 11.40
N TYR A 163 -14.62 -10.88 11.48
CA TYR A 163 -13.60 -10.03 12.06
C TYR A 163 -12.28 -10.13 11.32
N GLY A 164 -11.61 -9.02 11.16
CA GLY A 164 -10.24 -8.95 10.68
C GLY A 164 -9.37 -8.05 11.53
N GLU A 165 -8.07 -8.33 11.57
CA GLU A 165 -7.11 -7.48 12.24
C GLU A 165 -5.84 -7.37 11.40
N GLY A 166 -5.38 -6.14 11.23
CA GLY A 166 -4.13 -5.83 10.57
C GLY A 166 -3.34 -4.77 11.31
N ALA A 167 -2.06 -4.67 11.02
CA ALA A 167 -1.20 -3.71 11.67
C ALA A 167 -0.02 -3.28 10.79
N TYR A 168 0.63 -2.19 11.20
CA TYR A 168 2.00 -1.88 10.84
C TYR A 168 2.77 -1.60 12.13
N LEU A 169 3.41 -2.63 12.64
CA LEU A 169 4.22 -2.59 13.86
C LEU A 169 5.67 -2.76 13.43
N HIS A 170 6.47 -1.69 13.54
CA HIS A 170 7.84 -1.70 13.04
C HIS A 170 8.67 -0.65 13.78
N ASP A 171 9.79 -1.04 14.35
CA ASP A 171 10.70 -0.08 14.96
C ASP A 171 11.46 0.70 13.87
N LEU A 172 11.01 1.91 13.58
CA LEU A 172 11.64 2.81 12.61
C LEU A 172 12.41 3.98 13.27
N ARG A 173 12.66 3.92 14.58
CA ARG A 173 13.29 5.04 15.28
C ARG A 173 14.65 5.42 14.68
N GLU A 174 15.49 4.46 14.34
CA GLU A 174 16.78 4.70 13.69
C GLU A 174 16.60 5.38 12.31
N GLU A 175 15.71 4.85 11.49
CA GLU A 175 15.41 5.39 10.16
C GLU A 175 14.82 6.81 10.23
N LEU A 176 13.87 7.05 11.14
CA LEU A 176 13.24 8.36 11.33
C LEU A 176 14.26 9.44 11.73
N PHE A 177 15.33 9.07 12.43
CA PHE A 177 16.41 9.97 12.81
C PHE A 177 17.62 9.93 11.86
N SER A 178 17.55 9.18 10.76
CA SER A 178 18.56 9.17 9.70
C SER A 178 18.65 10.53 9.00
N ASN A 179 19.84 10.87 8.50
CA ASN A 179 20.07 12.03 7.65
C ASN A 179 19.92 11.70 6.16
N ALA A 180 19.33 10.56 5.83
CA ALA A 180 19.10 10.09 4.46
C ALA A 180 17.73 9.42 4.36
N GLY A 181 17.29 9.16 3.11
CA GLY A 181 16.07 8.39 2.85
C GLY A 181 14.83 9.00 3.49
N GLU A 182 14.00 8.16 4.10
CA GLU A 182 12.76 8.57 4.73
C GLU A 182 12.95 9.46 5.98
N GLY A 183 14.09 9.37 6.65
CA GLY A 183 14.43 10.23 7.78
C GLY A 183 14.45 11.72 7.45
N LEU A 184 14.60 12.08 6.17
CA LEU A 184 14.57 13.48 5.72
C LEU A 184 13.16 14.11 5.76
N TRP A 185 12.09 13.29 5.71
CA TRP A 185 10.73 13.81 5.60
C TRP A 185 9.72 13.09 6.51
N ARG A 186 9.80 11.76 6.67
CA ARG A 186 8.78 10.96 7.38
C ARG A 186 8.65 11.34 8.86
N ARG A 187 9.76 11.67 9.53
CA ARG A 187 9.74 12.10 10.92
C ARG A 187 8.89 13.36 11.14
N THR A 188 8.85 14.29 10.18
CA THR A 188 8.07 15.52 10.31
C THR A 188 6.57 15.27 10.38
N GLU A 189 6.07 14.16 9.86
CA GLU A 189 4.66 13.79 10.02
C GLU A 189 4.31 13.57 11.50
N HIS A 190 5.24 13.02 12.27
CA HIS A 190 5.06 12.80 13.72
C HIS A 190 5.04 14.09 14.55
N THR A 191 5.42 15.22 13.99
CA THR A 191 5.31 16.53 14.64
C THR A 191 3.98 17.24 14.38
N ARG A 192 3.17 16.72 13.44
CA ARG A 192 1.97 17.39 12.91
C ARG A 192 0.70 16.58 13.06
N ARG A 193 0.81 15.26 13.15
CA ARG A 193 -0.31 14.32 13.01
C ARG A 193 -0.33 13.33 14.19
N ASP A 194 -1.53 12.98 14.66
CA ASP A 194 -1.73 11.93 15.67
C ASP A 194 -2.87 10.99 15.26
N GLY A 195 -2.52 9.80 14.84
CA GLY A 195 -3.45 8.78 14.34
C GLY A 195 -2.72 7.59 13.76
N ASN A 196 -3.41 6.79 12.97
CA ASN A 196 -2.85 5.68 12.21
C ASN A 196 -2.25 6.19 10.88
N LEU A 197 -0.99 6.60 10.89
CA LEU A 197 -0.37 7.27 9.74
C LEU A 197 -0.02 6.33 8.58
N TYR A 198 -0.04 5.00 8.79
CA TYR A 198 0.36 4.02 7.77
C TYR A 198 -0.51 2.75 7.81
N PRO A 199 -1.81 2.87 7.52
CA PRO A 199 -2.77 1.78 7.73
C PRO A 199 -2.72 0.66 6.70
N SER A 200 -2.29 0.95 5.46
CA SER A 200 -2.60 0.12 4.29
C SER A 200 -1.94 -1.27 4.32
N HIS A 201 -0.72 -1.41 4.86
CA HIS A 201 -0.04 -2.71 4.93
C HIS A 201 -0.78 -3.76 5.75
N GLY A 202 -1.40 -3.34 6.86
CA GLY A 202 -2.25 -4.23 7.63
C GLY A 202 -3.68 -4.34 7.07
N LEU A 203 -4.22 -3.20 6.64
CA LEU A 203 -5.60 -3.12 6.19
C LEU A 203 -5.84 -3.75 4.82
N GLY A 204 -4.94 -3.55 3.86
CA GLY A 204 -5.13 -3.96 2.46
C GLY A 204 -5.50 -5.43 2.30
N PRO A 205 -4.71 -6.38 2.85
CA PRO A 205 -5.07 -7.80 2.83
C PRO A 205 -6.44 -8.09 3.45
N VAL A 206 -6.72 -7.52 4.63
CA VAL A 206 -7.98 -7.72 5.35
C VAL A 206 -9.16 -7.15 4.55
N ALA A 207 -8.99 -5.97 3.93
CA ALA A 207 -10.00 -5.36 3.08
C ALA A 207 -10.31 -6.24 1.84
N ASN A 208 -9.28 -6.84 1.24
CA ASN A 208 -9.47 -7.79 0.14
C ASN A 208 -10.22 -9.05 0.58
N TYR A 209 -9.87 -9.62 1.75
CA TYR A 209 -10.59 -10.78 2.30
C TYR A 209 -12.08 -10.50 2.50
N MET A 210 -12.40 -9.33 3.01
CA MET A 210 -13.77 -8.92 3.34
C MET A 210 -14.54 -8.31 2.17
N GLY A 211 -13.94 -8.19 0.99
CA GLY A 211 -14.58 -7.61 -0.18
C GLY A 211 -14.94 -6.13 -0.01
N ILE A 212 -14.12 -5.39 0.73
CA ILE A 212 -14.31 -3.94 0.92
C ILE A 212 -14.22 -3.24 -0.44
N GLN A 213 -15.15 -2.33 -0.71
CA GLN A 213 -15.43 -1.68 -1.99
C GLN A 213 -15.93 -2.64 -3.09
N ARG A 214 -16.15 -3.94 -2.79
CA ARG A 214 -16.64 -4.99 -3.72
C ARG A 214 -17.64 -5.90 -3.02
N GLY A 215 -18.78 -5.34 -2.60
CA GLY A 215 -19.83 -6.01 -1.89
C GLY A 215 -20.03 -5.54 -0.44
N ASP A 216 -19.01 -4.93 0.17
CA ASP A 216 -19.10 -4.23 1.45
C ASP A 216 -18.30 -2.92 1.40
N THR A 217 -18.45 -2.03 2.40
CA THR A 217 -17.70 -0.78 2.51
C THR A 217 -17.53 -0.38 3.98
N PHE A 218 -16.57 0.50 4.26
CA PHE A 218 -16.41 1.06 5.60
C PHE A 218 -17.57 1.98 5.94
N SER A 219 -18.08 1.86 7.17
CA SER A 219 -19.15 2.72 7.72
C SER A 219 -18.55 3.83 8.60
N HIS A 220 -17.94 3.46 9.71
CA HIS A 220 -17.34 4.41 10.64
C HIS A 220 -16.14 3.78 11.36
N LEU A 221 -15.28 4.63 11.92
CA LEU A 221 -14.20 4.20 12.80
C LEU A 221 -14.20 4.96 14.13
N VAL A 222 -13.59 4.32 15.13
CA VAL A 222 -13.13 4.91 16.39
C VAL A 222 -11.64 4.68 16.50
N SER A 223 -10.88 5.71 16.91
CA SER A 223 -9.42 5.60 17.01
C SER A 223 -8.90 6.19 18.32
N MET A 224 -7.90 5.53 18.89
CA MET A 224 -7.21 5.96 20.11
C MET A 224 -5.71 5.88 19.92
N SER A 225 -5.00 6.90 20.41
CA SER A 225 -3.56 6.92 20.50
C SER A 225 -3.09 6.89 21.96
N THR A 226 -1.99 6.18 22.21
CA THR A 226 -1.29 6.25 23.49
C THR A 226 -0.53 7.58 23.62
N PRO A 227 -0.02 7.96 24.81
CA PRO A 227 0.93 9.07 24.89
C PRO A 227 2.17 8.84 24.02
N GLN A 228 2.73 9.89 23.47
CA GLN A 228 4.02 9.87 22.79
C GLN A 228 5.16 9.83 23.81
N ARG A 229 6.09 8.88 23.69
CA ARG A 229 7.30 8.71 24.54
C ARG A 229 8.51 8.25 23.71
N GLY A 230 8.30 7.32 22.80
CA GLY A 230 9.35 6.57 22.11
C GLY A 230 10.31 7.44 21.33
N LEU A 231 9.84 8.37 20.50
CA LEU A 231 10.70 9.27 19.74
C LEU A 231 11.45 10.25 20.65
N ASP A 232 10.82 10.77 21.71
CA ASP A 232 11.49 11.67 22.67
C ASP A 232 12.62 10.97 23.44
N ILE A 233 12.38 9.72 23.86
CA ILE A 233 13.41 8.92 24.56
C ILE A 233 14.55 8.61 23.59
N TYR A 234 14.23 8.16 22.36
CA TYR A 234 15.23 7.83 21.37
C TYR A 234 16.09 9.05 21.00
N ARG A 235 15.46 10.19 20.72
CA ARG A 235 16.12 11.47 20.44
C ARG A 235 17.14 11.82 21.51
N LYS A 236 16.71 11.83 22.78
CA LYS A 236 17.58 12.19 23.93
C LYS A 236 18.77 11.25 24.09
N ALA A 237 18.62 9.99 23.71
CA ALA A 237 19.68 8.99 23.83
C ALA A 237 20.69 9.00 22.67
N HIS A 238 20.28 9.44 21.46
CA HIS A 238 21.07 9.23 20.24
C HIS A 238 21.52 10.53 19.55
N LEU A 239 20.84 11.67 19.76
CA LEU A 239 21.25 12.91 19.14
C LEU A 239 22.27 13.66 20.00
N LYS A 240 23.24 14.29 19.32
CA LYS A 240 24.24 15.14 19.97
C LYS A 240 23.61 16.44 20.48
N ALA A 241 24.18 17.03 21.52
CA ALA A 241 23.84 18.37 21.96
C ALA A 241 24.03 19.35 20.77
N GLY A 242 23.04 20.21 20.51
CA GLY A 242 23.05 21.14 19.39
C GLY A 242 22.42 20.61 18.09
N ASP A 243 22.05 19.36 18.00
CA ASP A 243 21.27 18.87 16.85
C ASP A 243 19.91 19.58 16.80
N PRO A 244 19.52 20.21 15.66
CA PRO A 244 18.29 20.99 15.56
C PRO A 244 17.03 20.16 15.85
N ARG A 245 17.07 18.84 15.60
CA ARG A 245 15.98 17.92 15.91
C ARG A 245 15.67 17.79 17.41
N ASN A 246 16.59 18.24 18.27
CA ASN A 246 16.35 18.33 19.71
C ASN A 246 15.23 19.32 20.09
N ALA A 247 14.91 20.28 19.20
CA ALA A 247 13.82 21.24 19.40
C ALA A 247 12.46 20.75 18.85
N GLU A 248 12.43 19.65 18.14
CA GLU A 248 11.18 19.10 17.57
C GLU A 248 10.24 18.62 18.68
N LYS A 249 8.94 18.84 18.51
CA LYS A 249 7.89 18.35 19.40
C LYS A 249 7.06 17.30 18.66
N TYR A 250 7.15 16.06 19.09
CA TYR A 250 6.35 14.97 18.53
C TYR A 250 4.99 14.91 19.23
N ILE A 251 3.93 14.67 18.43
CA ILE A 251 2.56 14.58 18.92
C ILE A 251 1.91 13.23 18.63
N THR A 252 2.41 12.47 17.61
CA THR A 252 1.89 11.13 17.30
C THR A 252 2.07 10.22 18.51
N GLY A 253 1.00 9.62 18.99
CA GLY A 253 1.07 8.60 20.04
C GLY A 253 1.92 7.41 19.60
N ASP A 254 2.57 6.75 20.57
CA ASP A 254 3.46 5.63 20.25
C ASP A 254 2.75 4.43 19.65
N MET A 255 1.51 4.18 20.06
CA MET A 255 0.63 3.17 19.47
C MET A 255 -0.72 3.81 19.15
N ASN A 256 -1.18 3.66 17.93
CA ASN A 256 -2.57 3.95 17.54
C ASN A 256 -3.33 2.65 17.28
N THR A 257 -4.58 2.59 17.74
CA THR A 257 -5.53 1.51 17.46
C THR A 257 -6.81 2.10 16.92
N SER A 258 -7.18 1.70 15.72
CA SER A 258 -8.45 2.07 15.06
C SER A 258 -9.34 0.84 14.95
N LEU A 259 -10.59 0.98 15.38
CA LEU A 259 -11.65 -0.03 15.21
C LEU A 259 -12.64 0.47 14.16
N ILE A 260 -12.81 -0.32 13.11
CA ILE A 260 -13.66 0.03 11.94
C ILE A 260 -14.88 -0.88 11.91
N LYS A 261 -16.04 -0.30 11.65
CA LYS A 261 -17.28 -1.01 11.34
C LYS A 261 -17.56 -0.94 9.85
N THR A 262 -17.95 -2.04 9.24
CA THR A 262 -18.40 -2.06 7.84
C THR A 262 -19.92 -1.91 7.72
N SER A 263 -20.42 -1.62 6.53
CA SER A 263 -21.86 -1.48 6.27
C SER A 263 -22.62 -2.79 6.45
N LYS A 264 -21.97 -3.93 6.21
CA LYS A 264 -22.55 -5.27 6.48
C LYS A 264 -22.39 -5.74 7.92
N GLY A 265 -21.78 -4.93 8.78
CA GLY A 265 -21.65 -5.24 10.20
C GLY A 265 -20.39 -5.99 10.61
N LEU A 266 -19.42 -6.20 9.70
CA LEU A 266 -18.12 -6.74 10.03
C LEU A 266 -17.32 -5.73 10.85
N THR A 267 -16.27 -6.19 11.53
CA THR A 267 -15.34 -5.32 12.28
C THR A 267 -13.90 -5.58 11.88
N ILE A 268 -13.12 -4.51 11.82
CA ILE A 268 -11.69 -4.57 11.51
C ILE A 268 -10.93 -3.75 12.55
N THR A 269 -9.88 -4.32 13.13
CA THR A 269 -8.92 -3.58 13.97
C THR A 269 -7.67 -3.29 13.14
N VAL A 270 -7.21 -2.03 13.17
CA VAL A 270 -5.96 -1.63 12.50
C VAL A 270 -5.05 -0.92 13.51
N LYS A 271 -3.83 -1.44 13.70
CA LYS A 271 -2.86 -0.88 14.64
C LYS A 271 -1.65 -0.28 13.91
N HIS A 272 -1.03 0.72 14.54
CA HIS A 272 0.16 1.38 14.00
C HIS A 272 1.12 1.75 15.11
N THR A 273 2.40 1.37 14.99
CA THR A 273 3.52 1.93 15.73
C THR A 273 4.80 1.90 14.89
N VAL A 274 5.58 2.98 14.96
CA VAL A 274 6.93 3.06 14.37
C VAL A 274 7.94 3.66 15.37
N SER A 275 7.50 3.92 16.59
CA SER A 275 8.26 4.63 17.62
C SER A 275 8.59 3.78 18.86
N THR A 276 8.25 2.50 18.83
CA THR A 276 8.50 1.54 19.92
C THR A 276 9.39 0.38 19.44
N PRO A 277 10.11 -0.30 20.34
CA PRO A 277 10.95 -1.46 19.99
C PRO A 277 10.05 -2.67 19.66
N HIS A 278 9.61 -2.75 18.41
CA HIS A 278 8.75 -3.83 17.93
C HIS A 278 9.37 -4.47 16.68
N PRO A 279 9.59 -5.79 16.64
CA PRO A 279 9.89 -6.49 15.39
C PRO A 279 8.80 -6.23 14.36
N TYR A 280 9.15 -6.28 13.07
CA TYR A 280 8.17 -6.10 12.00
C TYR A 280 7.04 -7.12 12.11
N ASP A 281 5.79 -6.63 12.16
CA ASP A 281 4.60 -7.46 12.29
C ASP A 281 3.40 -6.72 11.66
N ARG A 282 2.61 -7.43 10.88
CA ARG A 282 1.37 -6.91 10.28
C ARG A 282 0.11 -7.57 10.88
N ILE A 283 0.26 -8.50 11.78
CA ILE A 283 -0.79 -9.33 12.37
C ILE A 283 -1.50 -10.19 11.32
N ASN A 284 -2.12 -9.61 10.31
CA ASN A 284 -2.81 -10.27 9.21
C ASN A 284 -3.71 -11.42 9.70
N GLN A 285 -4.74 -11.06 10.47
CA GLN A 285 -5.72 -12.00 11.01
C GLN A 285 -7.04 -11.87 10.27
N ILE A 286 -7.69 -13.02 10.01
CA ILE A 286 -9.08 -13.08 9.54
C ILE A 286 -9.84 -14.21 10.24
N ALA A 287 -11.05 -13.91 10.70
CA ALA A 287 -11.93 -14.86 11.35
C ALA A 287 -13.31 -14.90 10.69
N GLY A 288 -13.83 -16.09 10.52
CA GLY A 288 -15.17 -16.37 10.03
C GLY A 288 -15.87 -17.43 10.88
N THR A 289 -17.04 -17.85 10.46
CA THR A 289 -17.88 -18.82 11.19
C THR A 289 -17.34 -20.25 11.18
N LYS A 290 -16.36 -20.56 10.32
CA LYS A 290 -15.77 -21.90 10.16
C LYS A 290 -14.27 -21.93 10.34
N GLY A 291 -13.60 -20.81 10.60
CA GLY A 291 -12.17 -20.83 10.76
C GLY A 291 -11.56 -19.48 11.07
N ILE A 292 -10.29 -19.52 11.44
CA ILE A 292 -9.49 -18.36 11.77
C ILE A 292 -8.05 -18.57 11.29
N PHE A 293 -7.46 -17.53 10.76
CA PHE A 293 -6.05 -17.46 10.39
C PHE A 293 -5.36 -16.33 11.15
N TYR A 294 -4.13 -16.59 11.55
CA TYR A 294 -3.17 -15.61 12.09
C TYR A 294 -1.85 -15.73 11.33
N ASP A 295 -1.21 -14.61 11.05
CA ASP A 295 0.18 -14.59 10.62
C ASP A 295 1.12 -14.17 11.78
N TYR A 296 2.42 -14.20 11.51
CA TYR A 296 3.50 -13.83 12.44
C TYR A 296 3.53 -14.61 13.77
N PRO A 297 3.67 -15.97 13.74
CA PRO A 297 3.82 -16.84 12.55
C PRO A 297 2.48 -17.34 12.00
N ALA A 298 2.51 -17.74 10.71
CA ALA A 298 1.35 -18.24 10.00
C ALA A 298 0.79 -19.53 10.66
N ARG A 299 -0.48 -19.46 11.07
CA ARG A 299 -1.21 -20.57 11.67
C ARG A 299 -2.70 -20.46 11.42
N ILE A 300 -3.35 -21.59 11.27
CA ILE A 300 -4.77 -21.66 10.90
C ILE A 300 -5.51 -22.67 11.78
N TYR A 301 -6.79 -22.38 12.06
CA TYR A 301 -7.74 -23.33 12.60
C TYR A 301 -8.99 -23.33 11.73
N LEU A 302 -9.41 -24.49 11.23
CA LEU A 302 -10.66 -24.68 10.48
C LEU A 302 -11.50 -25.74 11.19
N ASP A 303 -12.74 -25.39 11.49
CA ASP A 303 -13.68 -26.24 12.18
C ASP A 303 -13.90 -27.57 11.43
N GLY A 304 -13.83 -28.68 12.16
CA GLY A 304 -13.94 -30.04 11.64
C GLY A 304 -12.75 -30.53 10.80
N GLN A 305 -11.69 -29.72 10.61
CA GLN A 305 -10.50 -30.08 9.84
C GLN A 305 -9.20 -30.14 10.65
N ASN A 306 -9.12 -29.34 11.72
CA ASN A 306 -8.01 -29.43 12.65
C ASN A 306 -8.29 -30.50 13.71
N LYS A 307 -7.21 -31.15 14.19
CA LYS A 307 -7.29 -32.04 15.36
C LYS A 307 -7.33 -31.18 16.61
N ASP A 308 -8.25 -31.46 17.48
CA ASP A 308 -8.43 -30.76 18.75
C ASP A 308 -8.62 -29.23 18.56
N GLU A 309 -8.66 -28.46 19.63
CA GLU A 309 -8.72 -26.99 19.63
C GLU A 309 -7.33 -26.38 19.46
N SER A 310 -6.56 -26.80 18.44
CA SER A 310 -5.19 -26.35 18.23
C SER A 310 -4.95 -25.75 16.84
N PHE A 311 -4.14 -24.70 16.79
CA PHE A 311 -3.67 -24.14 15.51
C PHE A 311 -2.68 -25.09 14.83
N GLU A 312 -2.75 -25.16 13.53
CA GLU A 312 -1.80 -25.85 12.67
C GLU A 312 -1.08 -24.85 11.75
N GLY A 313 0.08 -25.27 11.21
CA GLY A 313 0.75 -24.53 10.14
C GLY A 313 -0.04 -24.57 8.81
N ILE A 314 0.25 -23.64 7.91
CA ILE A 314 -0.46 -23.52 6.63
C ILE A 314 0.05 -24.46 5.54
N ASP A 315 1.11 -25.23 5.76
CA ASP A 315 1.77 -26.06 4.73
C ASP A 315 0.86 -27.10 4.09
N LYS A 316 -0.12 -27.61 4.80
CA LYS A 316 -1.08 -28.58 4.25
C LYS A 316 -2.08 -27.97 3.28
N TRP A 317 -2.12 -26.64 3.16
CA TRP A 317 -3.06 -25.89 2.33
C TRP A 317 -2.44 -25.42 1.00
N LYS A 318 -1.26 -25.92 0.64
CA LYS A 318 -0.55 -25.57 -0.60
C LYS A 318 -1.35 -25.76 -1.88
N ASP A 319 -2.37 -26.60 -1.88
CA ASP A 319 -3.27 -26.77 -3.02
C ASP A 319 -4.04 -25.47 -3.35
N HIS A 320 -4.18 -24.57 -2.36
CA HIS A 320 -4.75 -23.23 -2.54
C HIS A 320 -3.71 -22.17 -2.89
N GLU A 321 -2.45 -22.54 -3.13
CA GLU A 321 -1.42 -21.59 -3.57
C GLU A 321 -1.88 -20.82 -4.80
N HIS A 322 -1.65 -19.49 -4.77
CA HIS A 322 -2.08 -18.61 -5.85
C HIS A 322 -1.28 -18.90 -7.14
N PRO A 323 -1.89 -18.91 -8.36
CA PRO A 323 -1.19 -19.15 -9.61
C PRO A 323 0.04 -18.26 -9.83
N LEU A 324 -0.02 -16.98 -9.45
CA LEU A 324 1.13 -16.07 -9.53
C LEU A 324 2.34 -16.58 -8.72
N TRP A 325 2.12 -17.16 -7.55
CA TRP A 325 3.21 -17.72 -6.75
C TRP A 325 3.70 -19.06 -7.30
N LYS A 326 2.82 -19.86 -7.91
CA LYS A 326 3.22 -21.09 -8.61
C LYS A 326 4.12 -20.81 -9.82
N THR A 327 3.83 -19.74 -10.57
CA THR A 327 4.56 -19.42 -11.82
C THR A 327 5.76 -18.51 -11.57
N GLU A 328 5.63 -17.50 -10.73
CA GLU A 328 6.61 -16.42 -10.55
C GLU A 328 7.33 -16.48 -9.18
N GLY A 329 6.90 -17.37 -8.28
CA GLY A 329 7.36 -17.39 -6.89
C GLY A 329 8.88 -17.57 -6.73
N GLU A 330 9.52 -18.38 -7.55
CA GLU A 330 10.98 -18.57 -7.50
C GLU A 330 11.73 -17.29 -7.93
N ILE A 331 11.26 -16.64 -9.00
CA ILE A 331 11.83 -15.36 -9.46
C ILE A 331 11.61 -14.27 -8.40
N ALA A 332 10.41 -14.26 -7.81
CA ALA A 332 10.05 -13.32 -6.77
C ALA A 332 10.97 -13.43 -5.53
N LYS A 333 11.21 -14.65 -5.04
CA LYS A 333 12.08 -14.90 -3.88
C LYS A 333 13.54 -14.49 -4.16
N GLN A 334 14.02 -14.66 -5.39
CA GLN A 334 15.41 -14.35 -5.76
C GLN A 334 15.65 -12.85 -5.97
N ASN A 335 14.65 -12.10 -6.46
CA ASN A 335 14.82 -10.74 -6.97
C ASN A 335 13.93 -9.71 -6.28
N GLY A 336 12.85 -10.13 -5.65
CA GLY A 336 11.86 -9.23 -5.09
C GLY A 336 12.17 -8.78 -3.66
N GLY A 337 11.94 -7.49 -3.36
CA GLY A 337 11.89 -6.98 -2.00
C GLY A 337 10.75 -7.57 -1.19
N HIS A 338 10.84 -7.47 0.14
CA HIS A 338 9.79 -7.90 1.07
C HIS A 338 9.34 -9.36 0.85
N GLY A 339 10.31 -10.29 0.68
CA GLY A 339 9.99 -11.71 0.47
C GLY A 339 9.40 -12.05 -0.90
N GLY A 340 9.52 -11.14 -1.87
CA GLY A 340 9.07 -11.34 -3.26
C GLY A 340 7.75 -10.67 -3.60
N MET A 341 6.99 -10.17 -2.63
CA MET A 341 5.67 -9.58 -2.91
C MET A 341 5.74 -8.30 -3.75
N ASP A 342 6.83 -7.52 -3.69
CA ASP A 342 7.05 -6.37 -4.58
C ASP A 342 7.11 -6.78 -6.05
N TYR A 343 7.82 -7.87 -6.35
CA TYR A 343 7.90 -8.41 -7.70
C TYR A 343 6.54 -8.92 -8.18
N ILE A 344 5.84 -9.74 -7.37
CA ILE A 344 4.52 -10.27 -7.73
C ILE A 344 3.53 -9.14 -8.01
N MET A 345 3.50 -8.10 -7.19
CA MET A 345 2.64 -6.92 -7.40
C MET A 345 2.91 -6.23 -8.74
N LEU A 346 4.17 -5.95 -9.04
CA LEU A 346 4.54 -5.24 -10.27
C LEU A 346 4.37 -6.13 -11.51
N TYR A 347 4.72 -7.41 -11.42
CA TYR A 347 4.45 -8.39 -12.48
C TYR A 347 2.95 -8.44 -12.80
N ARG A 348 2.10 -8.49 -11.76
CA ARG A 348 0.65 -8.52 -11.92
C ARG A 348 0.10 -7.21 -12.50
N LEU A 349 0.59 -6.05 -12.07
CA LEU A 349 0.25 -4.77 -12.67
C LEU A 349 0.57 -4.76 -14.19
N LEU A 350 1.78 -5.20 -14.57
CA LEU A 350 2.17 -5.30 -15.98
C LEU A 350 1.27 -6.28 -16.73
N GLN A 351 0.94 -7.42 -16.15
CA GLN A 351 0.00 -8.37 -16.74
C GLN A 351 -1.37 -7.72 -16.99
N CYS A 352 -1.90 -6.99 -16.01
CA CYS A 352 -3.18 -6.30 -16.17
C CYS A 352 -3.14 -5.33 -17.36
N VAL A 353 -2.07 -4.54 -17.52
CA VAL A 353 -1.94 -3.61 -18.66
C VAL A 353 -1.74 -4.35 -19.97
N ARG A 354 -0.86 -5.38 -20.01
CA ARG A 354 -0.55 -6.15 -21.21
C ARG A 354 -1.74 -6.93 -21.76
N GLU A 355 -2.59 -7.41 -20.88
CA GLU A 355 -3.76 -8.23 -21.25
C GLU A 355 -5.04 -7.40 -21.36
N GLY A 356 -5.04 -6.16 -20.89
CA GLY A 356 -6.22 -5.32 -20.86
C GLY A 356 -7.21 -5.77 -19.79
N LEU A 357 -6.72 -6.05 -18.59
CA LEU A 357 -7.52 -6.40 -17.41
C LEU A 357 -7.73 -5.17 -16.52
N PRO A 358 -8.76 -5.16 -15.66
CA PRO A 358 -8.84 -4.14 -14.62
C PRO A 358 -7.69 -4.29 -13.60
N PRO A 359 -7.26 -3.20 -12.93
CA PRO A 359 -6.33 -3.31 -11.82
C PRO A 359 -6.96 -4.08 -10.66
N ASP A 360 -6.16 -4.86 -9.93
CA ASP A 360 -6.64 -5.60 -8.76
C ASP A 360 -7.07 -4.68 -7.62
N MET A 361 -6.36 -3.56 -7.47
CA MET A 361 -6.70 -2.44 -6.58
C MET A 361 -6.85 -1.18 -7.42
N ASP A 362 -7.94 -0.46 -7.28
CA ASP A 362 -8.21 0.72 -8.08
C ASP A 362 -8.23 2.02 -7.25
N VAL A 363 -8.64 3.11 -7.86
CA VAL A 363 -8.67 4.42 -7.21
C VAL A 363 -9.57 4.47 -5.98
N TYR A 364 -10.62 3.65 -5.93
CA TYR A 364 -11.53 3.61 -4.78
C TYR A 364 -10.89 2.87 -3.60
N ASP A 365 -10.09 1.82 -3.86
CA ASP A 365 -9.28 1.16 -2.84
C ASP A 365 -8.19 2.12 -2.34
N THR A 366 -7.53 2.83 -3.26
CA THR A 366 -6.53 3.86 -2.94
C THR A 366 -7.10 4.91 -1.98
N ALA A 367 -8.27 5.46 -2.29
CA ALA A 367 -8.94 6.46 -1.48
C ALA A 367 -9.41 5.88 -0.13
N ALA A 368 -10.12 4.75 -0.15
CA ALA A 368 -10.71 4.16 1.05
C ALA A 368 -9.64 3.73 2.07
N TRP A 369 -8.57 3.07 1.62
CA TRP A 369 -7.52 2.60 2.54
C TRP A 369 -6.66 3.75 3.07
N SER A 370 -6.36 4.75 2.24
CA SER A 370 -5.61 5.94 2.67
C SER A 370 -6.42 6.83 3.62
N SER A 371 -7.76 6.86 3.50
CA SER A 371 -8.63 7.70 4.33
C SER A 371 -8.59 7.36 5.82
N ILE A 372 -8.13 6.17 6.19
CA ILE A 372 -7.97 5.75 7.59
C ILE A 372 -7.06 6.73 8.35
N ALA A 373 -5.96 7.18 7.75
CA ALA A 373 -5.03 8.08 8.42
C ALA A 373 -5.74 9.39 8.84
N PRO A 374 -6.31 10.22 7.95
CA PRO A 374 -6.97 11.46 8.36
C PRO A 374 -8.24 11.24 9.20
N LEU A 375 -8.99 10.14 9.00
CA LEU A 375 -10.17 9.85 9.82
C LEU A 375 -9.79 9.41 11.24
N SER A 376 -8.69 8.65 11.41
CA SER A 376 -8.17 8.29 12.72
C SER A 376 -7.70 9.51 13.52
N GLU A 377 -7.01 10.45 12.86
CA GLU A 377 -6.61 11.74 13.45
C GLU A 377 -7.84 12.53 13.90
N MET A 378 -8.88 12.57 13.08
CA MET A 378 -10.13 13.25 13.42
C MET A 378 -10.81 12.59 14.64
N SER A 379 -10.82 11.27 14.74
CA SER A 379 -11.37 10.54 15.87
C SER A 379 -10.57 10.85 17.14
N VAL A 380 -9.22 10.72 17.10
CA VAL A 380 -8.34 10.99 18.22
C VAL A 380 -8.51 12.43 18.72
N SER A 381 -8.52 13.42 17.82
CA SER A 381 -8.68 14.85 18.18
C SER A 381 -10.04 15.18 18.81
N ARG A 382 -11.05 14.33 18.58
CA ARG A 382 -12.41 14.45 19.15
C ARG A 382 -12.64 13.54 20.35
N GLY A 383 -11.59 13.13 21.05
CA GLY A 383 -11.67 12.26 22.22
C GLY A 383 -12.13 10.85 21.89
N SER A 384 -11.70 10.33 20.77
CA SER A 384 -12.05 9.00 20.25
C SER A 384 -13.54 8.87 19.86
N ALA A 385 -14.15 9.95 19.42
CA ALA A 385 -15.53 9.91 18.89
C ALA A 385 -15.58 9.15 17.56
N PRO A 386 -16.72 8.48 17.25
CA PRO A 386 -16.94 7.84 15.97
C PRO A 386 -16.88 8.85 14.82
N VAL A 387 -16.19 8.47 13.73
CA VAL A 387 -16.08 9.27 12.51
C VAL A 387 -16.58 8.43 11.33
N GLN A 388 -17.48 8.99 10.52
CA GLN A 388 -18.04 8.33 9.34
C GLN A 388 -17.02 8.32 8.19
N PHE A 389 -17.01 7.22 7.43
CA PHE A 389 -16.26 7.17 6.18
C PHE A 389 -17.04 7.85 5.05
N PRO A 390 -16.37 8.62 4.20
CA PRO A 390 -16.95 9.00 2.92
C PRO A 390 -17.15 7.75 2.03
N ASP A 391 -18.25 7.68 1.34
CA ASP A 391 -18.44 6.66 0.30
C ASP A 391 -17.91 7.17 -1.04
N PHE A 392 -16.67 6.85 -1.32
CA PHE A 392 -15.98 7.26 -2.56
C PHE A 392 -16.59 6.62 -3.81
N THR A 393 -17.36 5.53 -3.66
CA THR A 393 -18.06 4.84 -4.77
C THR A 393 -19.45 5.38 -5.04
N ARG A 394 -19.96 6.28 -4.18
CA ARG A 394 -21.33 6.82 -4.26
C ARG A 394 -22.40 5.72 -4.34
N GLY A 395 -22.27 4.68 -3.51
CA GLY A 395 -23.21 3.55 -3.39
C GLY A 395 -22.90 2.39 -4.34
N GLN A 396 -21.99 2.52 -5.27
CA GLN A 396 -21.72 1.47 -6.27
C GLN A 396 -20.91 0.28 -5.72
N TRP A 397 -20.32 0.40 -4.53
CA TRP A 397 -19.58 -0.69 -3.88
C TRP A 397 -20.36 -2.01 -3.82
N SER A 398 -21.70 -1.94 -3.69
CA SER A 398 -22.56 -3.12 -3.55
C SER A 398 -22.67 -3.98 -4.81
N SER A 399 -22.45 -3.41 -5.98
CA SER A 399 -22.57 -4.07 -7.29
C SER A 399 -21.22 -4.28 -8.00
N ARG A 400 -20.12 -3.84 -7.40
CA ARG A 400 -18.78 -3.99 -8.00
C ARG A 400 -18.36 -5.46 -8.00
N PRO A 401 -17.71 -5.93 -9.09
CA PRO A 401 -17.19 -7.29 -9.15
C PRO A 401 -16.06 -7.50 -8.14
N ILE A 402 -15.91 -8.73 -7.68
CA ILE A 402 -14.75 -9.16 -6.88
C ILE A 402 -13.46 -8.91 -7.68
N SER A 403 -12.37 -8.58 -6.98
CA SER A 403 -11.09 -8.36 -7.60
C SER A 403 -10.61 -9.58 -8.39
N ALA A 404 -10.01 -9.36 -9.57
CA ALA A 404 -9.54 -10.44 -10.43
C ALA A 404 -8.46 -11.30 -9.76
N ILE A 405 -7.63 -10.73 -8.88
CA ILE A 405 -6.65 -11.52 -8.11
C ILE A 405 -7.32 -12.57 -7.22
N ALA A 406 -8.51 -12.30 -6.70
CA ALA A 406 -9.25 -13.24 -5.85
C ALA A 406 -9.82 -14.44 -6.63
N THR A 407 -10.14 -14.24 -7.92
CA THR A 407 -10.83 -15.22 -8.76
C THR A 407 -9.94 -15.86 -9.84
N GLN A 408 -8.68 -15.49 -9.93
CA GLN A 408 -7.74 -16.05 -10.89
C GLN A 408 -7.55 -17.56 -10.63
N ALA A 409 -7.87 -18.37 -11.64
CA ALA A 409 -7.83 -19.84 -11.58
C ALA A 409 -6.42 -20.40 -11.72
#